data_bfd61ad50e218d3d00eac16f1f0b45e6
#
_entry.id   bfd61ad50e218d3d00eac16f1f0b45e6
#
_cell.length_a   1.000
_cell.length_b   1.000
_cell.length_c   1.000
_cell.angle_alpha   90.00
_cell.angle_beta   90.00
_cell.angle_gamma   90.00
#
_symmetry.space_group_name_H-M   'P 1'
#
loop_
_entity.id
_entity.type
_entity.pdbx_description
1 polymer ?
#
loop_
_entity_poly.entity_id
_entity_poly.type
_entity_poly.pdbx_seq_one_letter_code
_entity_poly.pdbx_strand_id
1 'polypeptide(L)'
;MSSVDIKLINHACFMIDDGKEAIIFDPWFKGKVFNDSWSLLQETENIDLSKLKYIAITHEHPDHLHWPTLKYIKQNTNQIINVIVPYRKNKNVVNNIKKLGFKCAEILPNKEFKINHFLSIANYPTGHDTAYVFKIHDKIYLNQNDCILSHDQCLLIKNQYPKIDY
;
A
#
# COMPACT_ATOMS: atom_id res chain seq x y z
N MET A 1 13.08 0.57 -21.86
CA MET A 1 12.07 0.54 -20.78
C MET A 1 12.81 0.84 -19.49
N SER A 2 12.35 1.80 -18.67
CA SER A 2 12.92 2.01 -17.34
C SER A 2 12.70 0.73 -16.51
N SER A 3 13.74 0.26 -15.85
CA SER A 3 13.62 -0.87 -14.92
C SER A 3 12.75 -0.42 -13.73
N VAL A 4 11.78 -1.23 -13.36
CA VAL A 4 11.02 -1.03 -12.13
C VAL A 4 11.74 -1.80 -11.02
N ASP A 5 12.01 -1.12 -9.92
CA ASP A 5 12.60 -1.71 -8.72
C ASP A 5 11.51 -1.99 -7.68
N ILE A 6 11.53 -3.19 -7.07
CA ILE A 6 10.64 -3.56 -5.97
C ILE A 6 11.52 -3.91 -4.78
N LYS A 7 11.44 -3.09 -3.74
CA LYS A 7 12.27 -3.22 -2.55
C LYS A 7 11.41 -3.52 -1.32
N LEU A 8 11.60 -4.68 -0.69
CA LEU A 8 11.10 -4.92 0.65
C LEU A 8 11.88 -4.02 1.63
N ILE A 9 11.15 -3.23 2.41
CA ILE A 9 11.73 -2.29 3.38
C ILE A 9 11.74 -2.94 4.75
N ASN A 10 10.57 -3.33 5.23
CA ASN A 10 10.42 -3.94 6.56
C ASN A 10 9.01 -4.48 6.74
N HIS A 11 8.82 -5.59 7.48
CA HIS A 11 7.50 -6.17 7.75
C HIS A 11 6.67 -6.31 6.46
N ALA A 12 5.47 -5.71 6.39
CA ALA A 12 4.64 -5.64 5.19
C ALA A 12 4.96 -4.42 4.30
N CYS A 13 5.95 -3.60 4.70
CA CYS A 13 6.32 -2.39 3.98
C CYS A 13 7.25 -2.70 2.81
N PHE A 14 6.82 -2.41 1.59
CA PHE A 14 7.65 -2.45 0.39
C PHE A 14 7.41 -1.24 -0.51
N MET A 15 8.36 -0.94 -1.35
CA MET A 15 8.32 0.19 -2.28
C MET A 15 8.52 -0.27 -3.71
N ILE A 16 7.79 0.32 -4.62
CA ILE A 16 7.92 0.15 -6.06
C ILE A 16 8.34 1.50 -6.64
N ASP A 17 9.47 1.53 -7.36
CA ASP A 17 10.04 2.73 -7.99
C ASP A 17 10.31 2.45 -9.48
N ASP A 18 9.80 3.29 -10.39
CA ASP A 18 10.06 3.21 -11.83
C ASP A 18 11.20 4.14 -12.28
N GLY A 19 11.89 4.75 -11.32
CA GLY A 19 12.93 5.74 -11.55
C GLY A 19 12.42 7.19 -11.57
N LYS A 20 11.10 7.43 -11.72
CA LYS A 20 10.46 8.75 -11.75
C LYS A 20 9.49 8.96 -10.61
N GLU A 21 8.70 7.96 -10.30
CA GLU A 21 7.70 7.96 -9.24
C GLU A 21 7.79 6.70 -8.42
N ALA A 22 7.49 6.79 -7.13
CA ALA A 22 7.45 5.66 -6.23
C ALA A 22 6.10 5.56 -5.51
N ILE A 23 5.72 4.32 -5.21
CA ILE A 23 4.64 3.96 -4.31
C ILE A 23 5.20 3.11 -3.18
N ILE A 24 4.76 3.38 -1.96
CA ILE A 24 5.07 2.57 -0.78
C ILE A 24 3.79 1.93 -0.24
N PHE A 25 3.88 0.65 0.12
CA PHE A 25 2.78 -0.11 0.69
C PHE A 25 2.99 -0.27 2.20
N ASP A 26 1.91 -0.12 2.96
CA ASP A 26 1.84 -0.37 4.41
C ASP A 26 3.07 0.14 5.18
N PRO A 27 3.36 1.45 5.14
CA PRO A 27 4.62 1.99 5.62
C PRO A 27 4.71 1.97 7.15
N TRP A 28 5.34 0.91 7.68
CA TRP A 28 5.85 0.84 9.05
C TRP A 28 7.34 0.50 8.99
N PHE A 29 8.23 1.49 9.18
CA PHE A 29 9.67 1.28 9.05
C PHE A 29 10.48 1.81 10.25
N LYS A 30 9.81 2.33 11.27
CA LYS A 30 10.42 2.68 12.56
C LYS A 30 9.36 2.78 13.65
N GLY A 31 9.81 2.67 14.91
CA GLY A 31 8.93 2.73 16.09
C GLY A 31 8.23 1.41 16.37
N LYS A 32 7.31 1.46 17.33
CA LYS A 32 6.60 0.29 17.86
C LYS A 32 5.11 0.40 17.59
N VAL A 33 4.42 -0.74 17.63
CA VAL A 33 2.97 -0.85 17.45
C VAL A 33 2.33 -1.70 18.55
N PHE A 34 0.99 -1.72 18.62
CA PHE A 34 0.22 -2.49 19.58
C PHE A 34 0.64 -2.21 21.05
N ASN A 35 0.61 -0.93 21.46
CA ASN A 35 1.03 -0.48 22.80
C ASN A 35 2.46 -0.95 23.16
N ASP A 36 3.39 -0.76 22.25
CA ASP A 36 4.81 -1.16 22.36
C ASP A 36 5.07 -2.66 22.47
N SER A 37 4.05 -3.51 22.20
CA SER A 37 4.21 -4.96 22.26
C SER A 37 5.02 -5.51 21.08
N TRP A 38 4.97 -4.83 19.93
CA TRP A 38 5.71 -5.23 18.72
C TRP A 38 6.71 -4.14 18.33
N SER A 39 7.89 -4.58 17.95
CA SER A 39 8.94 -3.74 17.37
C SER A 39 9.51 -4.41 16.13
N LEU A 40 10.01 -3.60 15.21
CA LEU A 40 10.79 -4.10 14.08
C LEU A 40 12.09 -4.72 14.59
N LEU A 41 12.56 -5.79 13.96
CA LEU A 41 13.86 -6.39 14.25
C LEU A 41 14.99 -5.38 13.99
N GLN A 42 14.82 -4.58 12.93
CA GLN A 42 15.70 -3.48 12.56
C GLN A 42 14.86 -2.35 11.98
N GLU A 43 15.03 -1.14 12.50
CA GLU A 43 14.43 0.05 11.89
C GLU A 43 15.15 0.38 10.59
N THR A 44 14.39 0.85 9.60
CA THR A 44 14.96 1.27 8.33
C THR A 44 15.24 2.76 8.38
N GLU A 45 16.52 3.11 8.37
CA GLU A 45 16.98 4.48 8.21
C GLU A 45 17.13 4.82 6.72
N ASN A 46 16.97 6.11 6.40
CA ASN A 46 17.27 6.66 5.06
C ASN A 46 16.48 6.05 3.88
N ILE A 47 15.15 6.00 4.01
CA ILE A 47 14.29 5.72 2.85
C ILE A 47 14.29 6.97 1.97
N ASP A 48 14.64 6.81 0.68
CA ASP A 48 14.51 7.88 -0.30
C ASP A 48 13.03 8.18 -0.60
N LEU A 49 12.56 9.30 -0.09
CA LEU A 49 11.19 9.79 -0.28
C LEU A 49 11.07 10.79 -1.43
N SER A 50 12.16 11.11 -2.13
CA SER A 50 12.19 12.17 -3.14
C SER A 50 11.24 11.93 -4.30
N LYS A 51 11.01 10.66 -4.66
CA LYS A 51 10.13 10.23 -5.74
C LYS A 51 8.76 9.75 -5.26
N LEU A 52 8.52 9.72 -3.93
CA LEU A 52 7.29 9.17 -3.37
C LEU A 52 6.08 10.01 -3.76
N LYS A 53 5.14 9.43 -4.51
CA LYS A 53 3.89 10.04 -4.96
C LYS A 53 2.66 9.36 -4.39
N TYR A 54 2.79 8.09 -4.01
CA TYR A 54 1.67 7.28 -3.57
C TYR A 54 2.01 6.47 -2.34
N ILE A 55 1.03 6.29 -1.46
CA ILE A 55 1.06 5.36 -0.33
C ILE A 55 -0.17 4.49 -0.48
N ALA A 56 -0.02 3.17 -0.50
CA ALA A 56 -1.15 2.23 -0.48
C ALA A 56 -1.23 1.58 0.90
N ILE A 57 -2.41 1.60 1.50
CA ILE A 57 -2.69 0.98 2.81
C ILE A 57 -3.69 -0.14 2.60
N THR A 58 -3.35 -1.35 3.02
CA THR A 58 -4.21 -2.53 2.87
C THR A 58 -5.33 -2.53 3.88
N HIS A 59 -5.04 -2.21 5.14
CA HIS A 59 -6.03 -2.15 6.22
C HIS A 59 -5.52 -1.28 7.40
N GLU A 60 -6.34 -1.15 8.43
CA GLU A 60 -6.16 -0.16 9.50
C GLU A 60 -5.40 -0.66 10.74
N HIS A 61 -4.82 -1.89 10.72
CA HIS A 61 -3.98 -2.33 11.82
C HIS A 61 -2.72 -1.45 11.96
N PRO A 62 -2.23 -1.22 13.18
CA PRO A 62 -1.14 -0.26 13.43
C PRO A 62 0.18 -0.57 12.74
N ASP A 63 0.45 -1.83 12.39
CA ASP A 63 1.63 -2.31 11.67
C ASP A 63 1.52 -2.15 10.14
N HIS A 64 0.35 -1.73 9.64
CA HIS A 64 0.07 -1.38 8.24
C HIS A 64 -0.28 0.10 8.10
N LEU A 65 -1.26 0.60 8.85
CA LEU A 65 -1.58 2.03 8.93
C LEU A 65 -0.85 2.66 10.12
N HIS A 66 0.45 2.89 9.97
CA HIS A 66 1.28 3.42 11.03
C HIS A 66 1.31 4.95 11.02
N TRP A 67 0.50 5.58 11.88
CA TRP A 67 0.35 7.03 11.94
C TRP A 67 1.66 7.79 12.20
N PRO A 68 2.58 7.32 13.07
CA PRO A 68 3.88 7.99 13.25
C PRO A 68 4.71 8.00 11.97
N THR A 69 4.72 6.89 11.20
CA THR A 69 5.42 6.85 9.91
C THR A 69 4.78 7.79 8.89
N LEU A 70 3.44 7.85 8.80
CA LEU A 70 2.78 8.81 7.91
C LEU A 70 3.13 10.26 8.26
N LYS A 71 3.17 10.60 9.55
CA LYS A 71 3.62 11.93 10.01
C LYS A 71 5.07 12.20 9.60
N TYR A 72 5.95 11.22 9.80
CA TYR A 72 7.36 11.32 9.39
C TYR A 72 7.48 11.56 7.88
N ILE A 73 6.78 10.78 7.05
CA ILE A 73 6.78 10.96 5.60
C ILE A 73 6.32 12.39 5.26
N LYS A 74 5.23 12.87 5.87
CA LYS A 74 4.70 14.21 5.61
C LYS A 74 5.69 15.32 5.97
N GLN A 75 6.46 15.15 7.03
CA GLN A 75 7.45 16.13 7.49
C GLN A 75 8.74 16.12 6.64
N ASN A 76 9.06 15.00 6.02
CA ASN A 76 10.32 14.79 5.29
C ASN A 76 10.16 14.80 3.76
N THR A 77 9.01 15.24 3.26
CA THR A 77 8.79 15.41 1.81
C THR A 77 7.95 16.64 1.52
N ASN A 78 8.32 17.36 0.47
CA ASN A 78 7.53 18.46 -0.11
C ASN A 78 6.58 17.97 -1.20
N GLN A 79 6.54 16.68 -1.49
CA GLN A 79 5.71 16.11 -2.55
C GLN A 79 4.23 16.10 -2.15
N ILE A 80 3.37 16.25 -3.16
CA ILE A 80 1.94 16.00 -3.00
C ILE A 80 1.76 14.48 -3.09
N ILE A 81 1.49 13.84 -1.94
CA ILE A 81 1.30 12.39 -1.86
C ILE A 81 -0.18 12.06 -1.86
N ASN A 82 -0.55 11.05 -2.63
CA ASN A 82 -1.88 10.47 -2.66
C ASN A 82 -1.86 9.16 -1.85
N VAL A 83 -2.63 9.10 -0.78
CA VAL A 83 -2.83 7.87 -0.01
C VAL A 83 -4.02 7.11 -0.60
N ILE A 84 -3.82 5.84 -0.88
CA ILE A 84 -4.79 4.94 -1.49
C ILE A 84 -5.22 3.94 -0.42
N VAL A 85 -6.53 3.85 -0.19
CA VAL A 85 -7.11 2.96 0.82
C VAL A 85 -8.29 2.18 0.23
N PRO A 86 -8.63 0.99 0.74
CA PRO A 86 -9.86 0.31 0.38
C PRO A 86 -11.08 1.14 0.77
N TYR A 87 -12.12 1.11 -0.06
CA TYR A 87 -13.39 1.75 0.27
C TYR A 87 -13.99 1.12 1.53
N ARG A 88 -14.34 1.97 2.49
CA ARG A 88 -15.07 1.61 3.71
C ARG A 88 -16.22 2.59 3.94
N LYS A 89 -17.34 2.10 4.52
CA LYS A 89 -18.46 2.97 4.91
C LYS A 89 -18.02 3.99 5.96
N ASN A 90 -17.26 3.55 6.95
CA ASN A 90 -16.65 4.43 7.94
C ASN A 90 -15.50 5.24 7.30
N LYS A 91 -15.57 6.56 7.41
CA LYS A 91 -14.61 7.50 6.80
C LYS A 91 -13.54 8.02 7.79
N ASN A 92 -13.45 7.47 8.99
CA ASN A 92 -12.49 7.97 9.99
C ASN A 92 -11.05 7.91 9.50
N VAL A 93 -10.64 6.80 8.88
CA VAL A 93 -9.29 6.65 8.31
C VAL A 93 -9.05 7.71 7.23
N VAL A 94 -9.96 7.82 6.26
CA VAL A 94 -9.87 8.82 5.17
C VAL A 94 -9.77 10.25 5.72
N ASN A 95 -10.63 10.57 6.69
CA ASN A 95 -10.66 11.91 7.30
C ASN A 95 -9.35 12.22 8.06
N ASN A 96 -8.81 11.23 8.80
CA ASN A 96 -7.55 11.41 9.54
C ASN A 96 -6.35 11.54 8.59
N ILE A 97 -6.31 10.78 7.49
CA ILE A 97 -5.28 10.91 6.43
C ILE A 97 -5.34 12.33 5.83
N LYS A 98 -6.54 12.82 5.51
CA LYS A 98 -6.72 14.19 4.98
C LYS A 98 -6.32 15.26 5.99
N LYS A 99 -6.61 15.09 7.28
CA LYS A 99 -6.16 16.00 8.37
C LYS A 99 -4.65 16.07 8.49
N LEU A 100 -3.91 15.01 8.15
CA LEU A 100 -2.45 15.03 8.06
C LEU A 100 -1.92 15.79 6.82
N GLY A 101 -2.81 16.26 5.93
CA GLY A 101 -2.45 17.01 4.73
C GLY A 101 -2.09 16.15 3.52
N PHE A 102 -2.50 14.88 3.51
CA PHE A 102 -2.42 14.04 2.32
C PHE A 102 -3.69 14.15 1.46
N LYS A 103 -3.57 13.91 0.16
CA LYS A 103 -4.72 13.52 -0.64
C LYS A 103 -5.06 12.06 -0.32
N CYS A 104 -6.34 11.69 -0.39
CA CYS A 104 -6.77 10.32 -0.13
C CYS A 104 -7.79 9.88 -1.17
N ALA A 105 -7.50 8.76 -1.82
CA ALA A 105 -8.37 8.08 -2.78
C ALA A 105 -8.84 6.74 -2.20
N GLU A 106 -10.11 6.41 -2.41
CA GLU A 106 -10.67 5.11 -2.01
C GLU A 106 -10.87 4.23 -3.24
N ILE A 107 -10.45 2.97 -3.15
CA ILE A 107 -10.61 1.98 -4.22
C ILE A 107 -11.81 1.10 -3.91
N LEU A 108 -12.74 1.00 -4.87
CA LEU A 108 -13.89 0.10 -4.77
C LEU A 108 -13.47 -1.37 -4.84
N PRO A 109 -14.14 -2.28 -4.11
CA PRO A 109 -13.84 -3.70 -4.14
C PRO A 109 -13.91 -4.30 -5.54
N ASN A 110 -12.98 -5.21 -5.83
CA ASN A 110 -12.94 -6.03 -7.05
C ASN A 110 -12.86 -5.23 -8.36
N LYS A 111 -12.40 -3.98 -8.27
CA LYS A 111 -12.22 -3.11 -9.44
C LYS A 111 -10.78 -2.67 -9.56
N GLU A 112 -10.26 -2.72 -10.79
CA GLU A 112 -8.94 -2.17 -11.10
C GLU A 112 -9.02 -0.64 -11.10
N PHE A 113 -8.05 -0.02 -10.46
CA PHE A 113 -7.85 1.42 -10.39
C PHE A 113 -6.47 1.76 -10.94
N LYS A 114 -6.44 2.57 -12.00
CA LYS A 114 -5.19 3.03 -12.59
C LYS A 114 -4.61 4.14 -11.73
N ILE A 115 -3.43 3.91 -11.17
CA ILE A 115 -2.70 4.89 -10.34
C ILE A 115 -1.94 5.87 -11.24
N ASN A 116 -1.15 5.34 -12.18
CA ASN A 116 -0.37 6.14 -13.11
C ASN A 116 -0.11 5.38 -14.43
N HIS A 117 0.89 5.79 -15.20
CA HIS A 117 1.17 5.18 -16.52
C HIS A 117 1.73 3.76 -16.47
N PHE A 118 2.36 3.36 -15.35
CA PHE A 118 3.00 2.03 -15.23
C PHE A 118 2.32 1.11 -14.21
N LEU A 119 1.43 1.65 -13.35
CA LEU A 119 0.88 0.92 -12.21
C LEU A 119 -0.64 1.04 -12.15
N SER A 120 -1.30 -0.08 -12.03
CA SER A 120 -2.70 -0.20 -11.60
C SER A 120 -2.83 -1.13 -10.40
N ILE A 121 -3.91 -1.01 -9.64
CA ILE A 121 -4.16 -1.76 -8.41
C ILE A 121 -5.63 -2.13 -8.32
N ALA A 122 -5.92 -3.35 -7.89
CA ALA A 122 -7.26 -3.82 -7.54
C ALA A 122 -7.26 -4.35 -6.11
N ASN A 123 -8.35 -4.15 -5.36
CA ASN A 123 -8.46 -4.64 -3.99
C ASN A 123 -9.49 -5.77 -3.87
N TYR A 124 -9.19 -6.74 -3.00
CA TYR A 124 -10.03 -7.89 -2.68
C TYR A 124 -10.16 -8.00 -1.17
N PRO A 125 -11.19 -7.33 -0.59
CA PRO A 125 -11.34 -7.27 0.86
C PRO A 125 -11.89 -8.57 1.44
N THR A 126 -11.39 -8.96 2.62
CA THR A 126 -11.93 -10.01 3.49
C THR A 126 -12.12 -9.45 4.90
N GLY A 127 -13.36 -9.13 5.28
CA GLY A 127 -13.58 -8.50 6.58
C GLY A 127 -12.88 -7.15 6.71
N HIS A 128 -11.92 -7.06 7.62
CA HIS A 128 -11.12 -5.85 7.82
C HIS A 128 -9.90 -5.76 6.91
N ASP A 129 -9.37 -6.90 6.46
CA ASP A 129 -8.16 -6.97 5.67
C ASP A 129 -8.44 -6.83 4.18
N THR A 130 -7.40 -6.64 3.40
CA THR A 130 -7.50 -6.48 1.95
C THR A 130 -6.25 -7.01 1.27
N ALA A 131 -6.44 -7.95 0.34
CA ALA A 131 -5.40 -8.31 -0.61
C ALA A 131 -5.39 -7.32 -1.77
N TYR A 132 -4.20 -7.01 -2.29
CA TYR A 132 -4.02 -6.21 -3.49
C TYR A 132 -3.47 -7.06 -4.63
N VAL A 133 -4.11 -6.99 -5.80
CA VAL A 133 -3.48 -7.33 -7.06
C VAL A 133 -3.02 -6.04 -7.71
N PHE A 134 -1.76 -5.96 -8.07
CA PHE A 134 -1.24 -4.79 -8.78
C PHE A 134 -0.50 -5.21 -10.05
N LYS A 135 -0.68 -4.40 -11.08
CA LYS A 135 -0.07 -4.60 -12.38
C LYS A 135 0.96 -3.53 -12.63
N ILE A 136 2.19 -3.97 -12.89
CA ILE A 136 3.30 -3.11 -13.25
C ILE A 136 3.69 -3.46 -14.69
N HIS A 137 3.43 -2.56 -15.63
CA HIS A 137 3.55 -2.83 -17.06
C HIS A 137 2.75 -4.08 -17.46
N ASP A 138 3.42 -5.15 -17.87
CA ASP A 138 2.86 -6.44 -18.27
C ASP A 138 2.88 -7.52 -17.17
N LYS A 139 3.43 -7.21 -15.98
CA LYS A 139 3.57 -8.13 -14.86
C LYS A 139 2.48 -7.94 -13.82
N ILE A 140 1.97 -9.04 -13.29
CA ILE A 140 0.90 -9.06 -12.28
C ILE A 140 1.43 -9.65 -10.99
N TYR A 141 1.20 -8.93 -9.90
CA TYR A 141 1.65 -9.25 -8.56
C TYR A 141 0.46 -9.38 -7.61
N LEU A 142 0.50 -10.37 -6.73
CA LEU A 142 -0.46 -10.51 -5.64
C LEU A 142 0.23 -10.23 -4.31
N ASN A 143 -0.20 -9.18 -3.64
CA ASN A 143 0.10 -8.94 -2.23
C ASN A 143 -1.11 -9.39 -1.40
N GLN A 144 -1.07 -10.62 -0.88
CA GLN A 144 -2.13 -11.16 -0.06
C GLN A 144 -2.15 -10.51 1.32
N ASN A 145 -0.97 -10.13 1.84
CA ASN A 145 -0.84 -9.54 3.16
C ASN A 145 -1.45 -10.44 4.26
N ASP A 146 -2.12 -9.87 5.26
CA ASP A 146 -2.81 -10.61 6.33
C ASP A 146 -4.16 -11.19 5.90
N CYS A 147 -4.54 -10.93 4.66
CA CYS A 147 -5.84 -11.27 4.11
C CYS A 147 -5.95 -12.77 3.83
N ILE A 148 -6.89 -13.46 4.47
CA ILE A 148 -7.21 -14.85 4.16
C ILE A 148 -8.25 -14.87 3.04
N LEU A 149 -7.80 -15.11 1.82
CA LEU A 149 -8.69 -15.19 0.65
C LEU A 149 -9.53 -16.47 0.69
N SER A 150 -10.84 -16.33 0.53
CA SER A 150 -11.74 -17.45 0.33
C SER A 150 -11.55 -18.09 -1.05
N HIS A 151 -12.06 -19.32 -1.23
CA HIS A 151 -12.05 -19.99 -2.52
C HIS A 151 -12.68 -19.14 -3.63
N ASP A 152 -13.84 -18.52 -3.35
CA ASP A 152 -14.54 -17.67 -4.32
C ASP A 152 -13.75 -16.44 -4.71
N GLN A 153 -13.02 -15.84 -3.76
CA GLN A 153 -12.13 -14.71 -4.03
C GLN A 153 -10.92 -15.15 -4.87
N CYS A 154 -10.34 -16.31 -4.57
CA CYS A 154 -9.27 -16.89 -5.41
C CYS A 154 -9.75 -17.14 -6.85
N LEU A 155 -10.96 -17.68 -7.02
CA LEU A 155 -11.57 -17.86 -8.34
C LEU A 155 -11.81 -16.53 -9.06
N LEU A 156 -12.32 -15.53 -8.33
CA LEU A 156 -12.54 -14.19 -8.88
C LEU A 156 -11.23 -13.57 -9.37
N ILE A 157 -10.18 -13.61 -8.55
CA ILE A 157 -8.84 -13.11 -8.90
C ILE A 157 -8.30 -13.88 -10.11
N LYS A 158 -8.38 -15.21 -10.11
CA LYS A 158 -7.93 -16.06 -11.22
C LYS A 158 -8.66 -15.75 -12.53
N ASN A 159 -9.95 -15.47 -12.47
CA ASN A 159 -10.73 -15.13 -13.68
C ASN A 159 -10.36 -13.75 -14.24
N GLN A 160 -10.04 -12.78 -13.37
CA GLN A 160 -9.61 -11.43 -13.77
C GLN A 160 -8.13 -11.40 -14.19
N TYR A 161 -7.30 -12.23 -13.55
CA TYR A 161 -5.86 -12.33 -13.77
C TYR A 161 -5.47 -13.80 -13.95
N PRO A 162 -5.64 -14.35 -15.17
CA PRO A 162 -5.38 -15.78 -15.44
C PRO A 162 -3.96 -16.24 -15.11
N LYS A 163 -3.01 -15.29 -15.15
CA LYS A 163 -1.63 -15.50 -14.76
C LYS A 163 -1.23 -14.42 -13.75
N ILE A 164 -0.72 -14.84 -12.61
CA ILE A 164 -0.02 -14.01 -11.63
C ILE A 164 1.47 -14.36 -11.76
N ASP A 165 2.31 -13.34 -11.89
CA ASP A 165 3.76 -13.54 -12.11
C ASP A 165 4.52 -13.68 -10.78
N TYR A 166 4.05 -13.04 -9.70
CA TYR A 166 4.70 -13.02 -8.38
C TYR A 166 3.69 -12.92 -7.25
#